data_ac08a9fb6c36ce05013108f1903013db
#
_entry.id   ac08a9fb6c36ce05013108f1903013db
#
_cell.length_a   1.000
_cell.length_b   1.000
_cell.length_c   1.000
_cell.angle_alpha   90.00
_cell.angle_beta   90.00
_cell.angle_gamma   90.00
#
_symmetry.space_group_name_H-M   'P 1'
#
loop_
_entity.id
_entity.type
_entity.pdbx_description
1 polymer ?
#
loop_
_entity_poly.entity_id
_entity_poly.type
_entity_poly.pdbx_seq_one_letter_code
_entity_poly.pdbx_strand_id
1 'polypeptide(L)'
;MGETKKEAKDSAAPNVGQAISGRILVAEDNKAIKDMVSRFLEFIGFEVALAGNGLEALSLFLKTSFDLVLTDLDMPVMDGWGLTSSIKERSPDTPVVLMTGEDRENVLRNLQKWPVDSVIFKPFALEDLQRTVQGALGLRR
;
A
#
# COMPACT_ATOMS: atom_id res chain seq x y z
N MET A 1 9.20 -25.92 12.87
CA MET A 1 9.55 -25.12 12.31
C MET A 1 8.82 -24.33 11.44
N GLY A 2 8.95 -23.33 11.16
CA GLY A 2 8.14 -22.43 10.44
C GLY A 2 7.94 -22.77 9.01
N GLU A 3 8.60 -23.74 8.55
CA GLU A 3 8.51 -24.01 7.18
C GLU A 3 7.25 -24.59 6.75
N THR A 4 6.61 -25.36 7.55
CA THR A 4 5.41 -25.98 7.10
C THR A 4 4.32 -25.03 6.79
N LYS A 5 4.21 -23.96 7.57
CA LYS A 5 3.23 -22.98 7.32
C LYS A 5 3.48 -22.29 6.01
N LYS A 6 4.70 -22.08 5.65
CA LYS A 6 5.01 -21.44 4.44
C LYS A 6 4.69 -22.27 3.26
N GLU A 7 4.87 -23.53 3.33
CA GLU A 7 4.57 -24.38 2.23
C GLU A 7 3.10 -24.35 1.87
N ALA A 8 2.26 -24.37 2.86
CA ALA A 8 0.84 -24.30 2.61
C ALA A 8 0.46 -23.00 1.95
N LYS A 9 1.11 -21.93 2.32
CA LYS A 9 0.81 -20.69 1.73
C LYS A 9 1.28 -20.63 0.32
N ASP A 10 2.41 -21.18 0.05
CA ASP A 10 2.96 -21.15 -1.28
C ASP A 10 2.05 -21.76 -2.30
N SER A 11 1.41 -22.85 -1.94
CA SER A 11 0.55 -23.50 -2.91
C SER A 11 -0.65 -22.65 -3.26
N ALA A 12 -1.04 -21.77 -2.39
CA ALA A 12 -2.18 -20.89 -2.65
C ALA A 12 -1.79 -19.58 -3.30
N ALA A 13 -0.55 -19.24 -3.28
CA ALA A 13 -0.13 -17.94 -3.78
C ALA A 13 -0.11 -17.92 -5.29
N PRO A 14 -0.60 -16.84 -5.88
CA PRO A 14 -0.65 -16.75 -7.32
C PRO A 14 0.70 -16.61 -7.98
N ASN A 15 1.69 -16.15 -7.29
CA ASN A 15 2.98 -15.93 -7.89
C ASN A 15 4.02 -16.81 -7.24
N VAL A 16 3.97 -18.07 -7.53
CA VAL A 16 4.82 -19.01 -6.85
C VAL A 16 6.27 -18.92 -7.17
N GLY A 17 6.63 -18.41 -8.29
CA GLY A 17 8.01 -18.35 -8.67
C GLY A 17 8.82 -17.30 -7.98
N GLN A 18 8.19 -16.43 -7.23
CA GLN A 18 8.88 -15.34 -6.59
C GLN A 18 8.47 -15.17 -5.16
N ALA A 19 9.39 -14.78 -4.35
CA ALA A 19 9.04 -14.50 -2.97
C ALA A 19 8.25 -13.22 -2.93
N ILE A 20 6.99 -13.31 -2.55
CA ILE A 20 6.18 -12.15 -2.33
C ILE A 20 6.03 -12.03 -0.84
N SER A 21 6.77 -11.13 -0.26
CA SER A 21 6.70 -10.96 1.18
C SER A 21 7.00 -9.52 1.52
N GLY A 22 6.65 -9.15 2.71
CA GLY A 22 6.88 -7.82 3.19
C GLY A 22 5.68 -7.38 4.00
N ARG A 23 5.81 -6.20 4.58
CA ARG A 23 4.77 -5.64 5.42
C ARG A 23 4.25 -4.37 4.77
N ILE A 24 2.95 -4.31 4.56
CA ILE A 24 2.30 -3.18 3.90
C ILE A 24 1.38 -2.48 4.88
N LEU A 25 1.48 -1.16 4.93
CA LEU A 25 0.57 -0.34 5.70
C LEU A 25 -0.51 0.18 4.76
N VAL A 26 -1.77 -0.11 5.07
CA VAL A 26 -2.90 0.33 4.26
C VAL A 26 -3.67 1.39 5.02
N ALA A 27 -3.76 2.59 4.44
CA ALA A 27 -4.52 3.69 5.02
C ALA A 27 -5.75 3.94 4.15
N GLU A 28 -6.92 3.70 4.71
CA GLU A 28 -8.18 3.79 3.99
C GLU A 28 -9.31 3.90 5.00
N ASP A 29 -10.19 4.87 4.85
CA ASP A 29 -11.27 5.04 5.81
C ASP A 29 -12.53 4.26 5.44
N ASN A 30 -12.69 3.86 4.20
CA ASN A 30 -13.85 3.06 3.80
C ASN A 30 -13.61 1.60 4.18
N LYS A 31 -14.50 1.07 5.04
CA LYS A 31 -14.30 -0.25 5.59
C LYS A 31 -14.31 -1.34 4.53
N ALA A 32 -15.19 -1.26 3.56
CA ALA A 32 -15.30 -2.29 2.54
C ALA A 32 -14.05 -2.35 1.68
N ILE A 33 -13.50 -1.21 1.31
CA ILE A 33 -12.29 -1.15 0.50
C ILE A 33 -11.10 -1.63 1.32
N LYS A 34 -11.02 -1.18 2.56
CA LYS A 34 -9.94 -1.57 3.46
C LYS A 34 -9.91 -3.09 3.63
N ASP A 35 -11.07 -3.69 3.86
CA ASP A 35 -11.16 -5.14 4.04
C ASP A 35 -10.79 -5.89 2.75
N MET A 36 -11.29 -5.43 1.63
CA MET A 36 -11.02 -6.08 0.35
C MET A 36 -9.53 -6.04 0.03
N VAL A 37 -8.94 -4.87 0.17
CA VAL A 37 -7.53 -4.69 -0.15
C VAL A 37 -6.65 -5.51 0.79
N SER A 38 -6.94 -5.46 2.09
CA SER A 38 -6.10 -6.17 3.05
C SER A 38 -6.19 -7.68 2.86
N ARG A 39 -7.37 -8.20 2.60
CA ARG A 39 -7.52 -9.64 2.39
C ARG A 39 -6.78 -10.10 1.15
N PHE A 40 -6.85 -9.31 0.08
CA PHE A 40 -6.15 -9.67 -1.13
C PHE A 40 -4.64 -9.64 -0.93
N LEU A 41 -4.12 -8.61 -0.27
CA LEU A 41 -2.68 -8.51 -0.05
C LEU A 41 -2.19 -9.64 0.85
N GLU A 42 -2.98 -10.01 1.84
CA GLU A 42 -2.62 -11.15 2.69
C GLU A 42 -2.65 -12.44 1.89
N PHE A 43 -3.61 -12.58 1.01
CA PHE A 43 -3.73 -13.79 0.19
C PHE A 43 -2.48 -13.98 -0.67
N ILE A 44 -1.91 -12.90 -1.19
CA ILE A 44 -0.74 -13.04 -2.04
C ILE A 44 0.58 -12.99 -1.26
N GLY A 45 0.52 -12.95 0.07
CA GLY A 45 1.70 -13.21 0.90
C GLY A 45 2.22 -12.09 1.77
N PHE A 46 1.55 -10.94 1.79
CA PHE A 46 2.01 -9.81 2.60
C PHE A 46 1.42 -9.82 4.00
N GLU A 47 2.14 -9.22 4.93
CA GLU A 47 1.58 -8.86 6.22
C GLU A 47 1.00 -7.47 6.07
N VAL A 48 -0.18 -7.23 6.62
CA VAL A 48 -0.87 -5.98 6.42
C VAL A 48 -1.26 -5.35 7.75
N ALA A 49 -0.96 -4.06 7.92
CA ALA A 49 -1.49 -3.29 9.03
C ALA A 49 -2.48 -2.27 8.46
N LEU A 50 -3.54 -1.99 9.18
CA LEU A 50 -4.62 -1.14 8.71
C LEU A 50 -4.73 0.12 9.53
N ALA A 51 -4.99 1.23 8.85
CA ALA A 51 -5.25 2.51 9.49
C ALA A 51 -6.46 3.15 8.83
N GLY A 52 -7.26 3.86 9.60
CA GLY A 52 -8.47 4.50 9.10
C GLY A 52 -8.29 5.95 8.68
N ASN A 53 -7.13 6.52 8.91
CA ASN A 53 -6.83 7.88 8.46
C ASN A 53 -5.31 8.05 8.40
N GLY A 54 -4.86 9.17 7.87
CA GLY A 54 -3.44 9.40 7.67
C GLY A 54 -2.65 9.54 8.95
N LEU A 55 -3.24 10.12 9.98
CA LEU A 55 -2.53 10.29 11.23
C LEU A 55 -2.32 8.96 11.93
N GLU A 56 -3.32 8.10 11.92
CA GLU A 56 -3.20 6.77 12.46
C GLU A 56 -2.14 5.98 11.70
N ALA A 57 -2.13 6.12 10.37
CA ALA A 57 -1.14 5.44 9.54
C ALA A 57 0.27 5.93 9.87
N LEU A 58 0.44 7.22 10.03
CA LEU A 58 1.74 7.76 10.37
C LEU A 58 2.21 7.24 11.74
N SER A 59 1.30 7.16 12.68
CA SER A 59 1.62 6.63 13.99
C SER A 59 2.12 5.19 13.92
N LEU A 60 1.47 4.37 13.10
CA LEU A 60 1.92 2.99 12.91
C LEU A 60 3.27 2.95 12.19
N PHE A 61 3.44 3.81 11.20
CA PHE A 61 4.68 3.86 10.44
C PHE A 61 5.88 4.18 11.32
N LEU A 62 5.67 5.02 12.32
CA LEU A 62 6.74 5.42 13.22
C LEU A 62 7.10 4.34 14.22
N LYS A 63 6.22 3.39 14.46
CA LYS A 63 6.43 2.34 15.46
C LYS A 63 7.02 1.06 14.90
N THR A 64 6.86 0.83 13.61
CA THR A 64 7.29 -0.43 13.04
C THR A 64 7.71 -0.21 11.60
N SER A 65 8.49 -1.10 11.04
CA SER A 65 8.95 -0.93 9.67
C SER A 65 7.96 -1.48 8.68
N PHE A 66 7.82 -0.79 7.57
CA PHE A 66 6.97 -1.21 6.47
C PHE A 66 7.76 -1.16 5.18
N ASP A 67 7.43 -2.07 4.28
CA ASP A 67 8.08 -2.12 2.98
C ASP A 67 7.37 -1.27 1.95
N LEU A 68 6.11 -0.94 2.20
CA LEU A 68 5.32 -0.15 1.27
C LEU A 68 4.12 0.44 2.02
N VAL A 69 3.70 1.63 1.62
CA VAL A 69 2.48 2.25 2.14
C VAL A 69 1.50 2.41 1.00
N LEU A 70 0.30 1.90 1.18
CA LEU A 70 -0.79 2.02 0.23
C LEU A 70 -1.85 2.89 0.88
N THR A 71 -2.13 4.05 0.32
CA THR A 71 -3.01 5.01 0.99
C THR A 71 -4.05 5.58 0.05
N ASP A 72 -5.26 5.74 0.56
CA ASP A 72 -6.27 6.53 -0.11
C ASP A 72 -5.83 7.99 -0.06
N LEU A 73 -6.33 8.79 -0.99
CA LEU A 73 -6.07 10.21 -0.98
C LEU A 73 -7.00 10.93 0.00
N ASP A 74 -8.28 10.63 -0.08
CA ASP A 74 -9.28 11.36 0.70
C ASP A 74 -9.58 10.66 2.00
N MET A 75 -9.03 11.17 3.07
CA MET A 75 -9.25 10.62 4.40
C MET A 75 -9.38 11.77 5.38
N PRO A 76 -10.10 11.55 6.47
CA PRO A 76 -10.20 12.61 7.49
C PRO A 76 -8.88 12.75 8.25
N VAL A 77 -8.70 13.85 8.92
CA VAL A 77 -7.60 14.16 9.82
C VAL A 77 -6.30 14.45 9.06
N MET A 78 -5.82 13.52 8.27
CA MET A 78 -4.65 13.72 7.42
C MET A 78 -4.90 12.92 6.14
N ASP A 79 -4.84 13.59 5.00
CA ASP A 79 -5.10 12.92 3.72
C ASP A 79 -3.85 12.22 3.18
N GLY A 80 -4.00 11.62 2.00
CA GLY A 80 -2.91 10.85 1.41
C GLY A 80 -1.71 11.68 1.02
N TRP A 81 -1.92 12.95 0.64
CA TRP A 81 -0.79 13.82 0.32
C TRP A 81 0.01 14.12 1.58
N GLY A 82 -0.67 14.46 2.66
CA GLY A 82 -0.02 14.75 3.93
C GLY A 82 0.72 13.55 4.48
N LEU A 83 0.12 12.39 4.38
CA LEU A 83 0.76 11.16 4.83
C LEU A 83 2.02 10.89 4.02
N THR A 84 1.93 11.02 2.69
CA THR A 84 3.07 10.79 1.81
C THR A 84 4.23 11.71 2.18
N SER A 85 3.93 12.98 2.38
CA SER A 85 4.96 13.96 2.73
C SER A 85 5.66 13.57 4.03
N SER A 86 4.89 13.20 5.04
CA SER A 86 5.45 12.83 6.33
C SER A 86 6.30 11.57 6.27
N ILE A 87 5.86 10.60 5.48
CA ILE A 87 6.62 9.36 5.32
C ILE A 87 7.93 9.64 4.59
N LYS A 88 7.87 10.40 3.49
CA LYS A 88 9.06 10.64 2.69
C LYS A 88 10.10 11.47 3.41
N GLU A 89 9.67 12.29 4.35
CA GLU A 89 10.62 13.03 5.17
C GLU A 89 11.45 12.09 6.04
N ARG A 90 10.83 11.03 6.52
CA ARG A 90 11.51 10.11 7.42
C ARG A 90 12.15 8.93 6.72
N SER A 91 11.57 8.52 5.61
CA SER A 91 12.02 7.34 4.92
C SER A 91 11.80 7.53 3.42
N PRO A 92 12.67 8.27 2.76
CA PRO A 92 12.47 8.59 1.34
C PRO A 92 12.45 7.36 0.44
N ASP A 93 13.02 6.25 0.89
CA ASP A 93 13.05 5.04 0.08
C ASP A 93 11.82 4.15 0.23
N THR A 94 10.95 4.43 1.17
CA THR A 94 9.74 3.63 1.33
C THR A 94 8.76 3.99 0.23
N PRO A 95 8.38 3.05 -0.64
CA PRO A 95 7.43 3.39 -1.70
C PRO A 95 6.04 3.68 -1.16
N VAL A 96 5.41 4.68 -1.72
CA VAL A 96 4.05 5.06 -1.38
C VAL A 96 3.21 4.97 -2.64
N VAL A 97 2.14 4.18 -2.57
CA VAL A 97 1.19 3.99 -3.66
C VAL A 97 -0.12 4.66 -3.25
N LEU A 98 -0.63 5.53 -4.10
CA LEU A 98 -1.85 6.25 -3.83
C LEU A 98 -3.02 5.56 -4.50
N MET A 99 -4.12 5.35 -3.77
CA MET A 99 -5.38 4.87 -4.33
C MET A 99 -6.34 6.05 -4.32
N THR A 100 -7.01 6.33 -5.42
CA THR A 100 -7.91 7.46 -5.42
C THR A 100 -9.00 7.34 -6.45
N GLY A 101 -10.19 7.84 -6.12
CA GLY A 101 -11.28 8.00 -7.08
C GLY A 101 -11.40 9.40 -7.60
N GLU A 102 -10.43 10.25 -7.29
CA GLU A 102 -10.46 11.63 -7.73
C GLU A 102 -10.18 11.77 -9.21
N ASP A 103 -10.49 12.94 -9.75
CA ASP A 103 -10.26 13.26 -11.13
C ASP A 103 -8.79 13.01 -11.52
N ARG A 104 -8.60 12.23 -12.57
CA ARG A 104 -7.27 11.83 -13.00
C ARG A 104 -6.37 13.03 -13.31
N GLU A 105 -6.91 14.01 -14.01
CA GLU A 105 -6.14 15.18 -14.36
C GLU A 105 -5.66 15.94 -13.14
N ASN A 106 -6.54 16.08 -12.15
CA ASN A 106 -6.20 16.78 -10.94
C ASN A 106 -5.10 16.05 -10.17
N VAL A 107 -5.20 14.73 -10.07
CA VAL A 107 -4.22 13.94 -9.37
C VAL A 107 -2.87 14.02 -10.08
N LEU A 108 -2.87 13.87 -11.40
CA LEU A 108 -1.62 13.89 -12.16
C LEU A 108 -0.92 15.24 -12.05
N ARG A 109 -1.69 16.32 -11.98
CA ARG A 109 -1.15 17.65 -11.81
C ARG A 109 -0.44 17.79 -10.47
N ASN A 110 -1.00 17.17 -9.44
CA ASN A 110 -0.43 17.25 -8.09
C ASN A 110 0.78 16.34 -7.90
N LEU A 111 0.99 15.37 -8.77
CA LEU A 111 2.13 14.48 -8.62
C LEU A 111 3.46 15.20 -8.76
N GLN A 112 3.45 16.36 -9.38
CA GLN A 112 4.66 17.15 -9.45
C GLN A 112 5.06 17.71 -8.11
N LYS A 113 4.09 17.90 -7.21
CA LYS A 113 4.32 18.45 -5.92
C LYS A 113 4.56 17.40 -4.86
N TRP A 114 3.97 16.25 -5.01
CA TRP A 114 3.95 15.24 -3.94
C TRP A 114 4.63 13.96 -4.43
N PRO A 115 5.58 13.44 -3.67
CA PRO A 115 6.44 12.35 -4.16
C PRO A 115 5.87 10.95 -3.97
N VAL A 116 4.67 10.70 -4.50
CA VAL A 116 4.18 9.32 -4.49
C VAL A 116 4.86 8.54 -5.60
N ASP A 117 5.03 7.25 -5.39
CA ASP A 117 5.73 6.40 -6.33
C ASP A 117 4.83 5.83 -7.42
N SER A 118 3.57 5.60 -7.11
CA SER A 118 2.59 5.11 -8.08
C SER A 118 1.20 5.53 -7.68
N VAL A 119 0.29 5.54 -8.65
CA VAL A 119 -1.11 5.85 -8.40
C VAL A 119 -1.95 4.77 -9.02
N ILE A 120 -2.98 4.34 -8.31
CA ILE A 120 -3.98 3.44 -8.87
C ILE A 120 -5.34 4.10 -8.69
N PHE A 121 -6.12 4.17 -9.77
CA PHE A 121 -7.40 4.89 -9.75
C PHE A 121 -8.54 3.93 -9.47
N LYS A 122 -9.45 4.34 -8.59
CA LYS A 122 -10.65 3.57 -8.26
C LYS A 122 -11.69 3.79 -9.33
N PRO A 123 -12.46 2.81 -9.70
CA PRO A 123 -12.36 1.43 -9.25
C PRO A 123 -11.22 0.71 -9.97
N PHE A 124 -10.62 -0.25 -9.32
CA PHE A 124 -9.50 -1.00 -9.91
C PHE A 124 -9.73 -2.50 -9.75
N ALA A 125 -9.09 -3.26 -10.62
CA ALA A 125 -9.10 -4.70 -10.50
C ALA A 125 -8.00 -5.13 -9.55
N LEU A 126 -8.17 -6.26 -8.87
CA LEU A 126 -7.16 -6.74 -7.94
C LEU A 126 -5.84 -7.06 -8.64
N GLU A 127 -5.91 -7.47 -9.90
CA GLU A 127 -4.68 -7.69 -10.68
C GLU A 127 -3.89 -6.41 -10.85
N ASP A 128 -4.58 -5.28 -11.01
CA ASP A 128 -3.91 -3.99 -11.14
C ASP A 128 -3.23 -3.61 -9.83
N LEU A 129 -3.90 -3.88 -8.73
CA LEU A 129 -3.33 -3.62 -7.42
C LEU A 129 -2.07 -4.46 -7.21
N GLN A 130 -2.14 -5.73 -7.54
CA GLN A 130 -1.00 -6.62 -7.38
C GLN A 130 0.19 -6.14 -8.22
N ARG A 131 -0.06 -5.81 -9.48
CA ARG A 131 0.97 -5.35 -10.39
C ARG A 131 1.62 -4.05 -9.89
N THR A 132 0.80 -3.14 -9.41
CA THR A 132 1.28 -1.85 -8.93
C THR A 132 2.14 -2.03 -7.67
N VAL A 133 1.69 -2.84 -6.74
CA VAL A 133 2.42 -3.09 -5.50
C VAL A 133 3.75 -3.79 -5.80
N GLN A 134 3.72 -4.79 -6.64
CA GLN A 134 4.94 -5.51 -6.97
C GLN A 134 5.94 -4.62 -7.71
N GLY A 135 5.43 -3.78 -8.61
CA GLY A 135 6.27 -2.84 -9.32
C GLY A 135 6.93 -1.84 -8.39
N ALA A 136 6.18 -1.32 -7.44
CA ALA A 136 6.71 -0.34 -6.50
C ALA A 136 7.77 -0.97 -5.60
N LEU A 137 7.54 -2.20 -5.17
CA LEU A 137 8.54 -2.90 -4.35
C LEU A 137 9.81 -3.19 -5.15
N GLY A 138 9.66 -3.50 -6.42
CA GLY A 138 10.81 -3.75 -7.28
C GLY A 138 11.66 -2.52 -7.50
N LEU A 139 11.03 -1.37 -7.59
CA LEU A 139 11.76 -0.12 -7.79
C LEU A 139 12.60 0.28 -6.59
N ARG A 140 12.28 -0.24 -5.44
CA ARG A 140 12.99 0.07 -4.23
C ARG A 140 14.42 -0.45 -4.23
N ARG A 141 14.65 -1.50 -4.99
CA ARG A 141 15.97 -2.05 -5.07
C ARG A 141 16.85 -1.24 -5.98
#